data_7829849972250f24b63ba7171329e6cf
#
_entry.id   7829849972250f24b63ba7171329e6cf
#
_cell.length_a   1.000
_cell.length_b   1.000
_cell.length_c   1.000
_cell.angle_alpha   90.00
_cell.angle_beta   90.00
_cell.angle_gamma   90.00
#
_symmetry.space_group_name_H-M   'P 1'
#
loop_
_entity.id
_entity.type
_entity.pdbx_description
1 polymer ?
#
loop_
_entity_poly.entity_id
_entity_poly.type
_entity_poly.pdbx_seq_one_letter_code
_entity_poly.pdbx_strand_id
1 'polypeptide(L)'
;FLKAMGAYWFYPVTGGYGKSGVPDIVGCWRGQFFGIECKAGRNKPTALQLKNLKEIQDAGGVALIVNEGNVKQLPEMLEGIEKVPEDHWSNKIDTSDWEQLEFDFGEKDGR
;
A
#
# COMPACT_ATOMS: atom_id res chain seq x y z
N PHE A 1 8.89 -5.48 -10.04
CA PHE A 1 8.31 -4.33 -10.73
C PHE A 1 8.19 -3.09 -9.84
N LEU A 2 7.74 -3.28 -8.61
CA LEU A 2 7.51 -2.15 -7.69
C LEU A 2 8.79 -1.40 -7.37
N LYS A 3 9.87 -2.12 -7.12
CA LYS A 3 11.17 -1.50 -6.85
C LYS A 3 11.65 -0.70 -8.05
N ALA A 4 11.53 -1.26 -9.24
CA ALA A 4 11.94 -0.59 -10.47
C ALA A 4 11.12 0.67 -10.75
N MET A 5 9.87 0.70 -10.29
CA MET A 5 9.00 1.86 -10.44
C MET A 5 9.28 2.97 -9.44
N GLY A 6 10.06 2.67 -8.41
CA GLY A 6 10.29 3.63 -7.32
C GLY A 6 9.15 3.70 -6.32
N ALA A 7 8.32 2.67 -6.23
CA ALA A 7 7.24 2.63 -5.26
C ALA A 7 7.77 2.35 -3.86
N TYR A 8 7.11 2.91 -2.86
CA TYR A 8 7.31 2.49 -1.48
C TYR A 8 6.32 1.36 -1.20
N TRP A 9 6.81 0.21 -0.73
CA TRP A 9 5.95 -0.95 -0.51
C TRP A 9 6.53 -1.88 0.53
N PHE A 10 5.67 -2.68 1.12
CA PHE A 10 6.09 -3.72 2.07
C PHE A 10 5.01 -4.81 2.17
N TYR A 11 5.39 -5.94 2.76
CA TYR A 11 4.48 -7.03 3.07
C TYR A 11 3.93 -6.80 4.49
N PRO A 12 2.63 -6.53 4.65
CA PRO A 12 2.09 -6.37 6.01
C PRO A 12 2.14 -7.71 6.74
N VAL A 13 2.78 -7.71 7.90
CA VAL A 13 2.88 -8.90 8.76
C VAL A 13 2.01 -8.66 9.98
N THR A 14 0.90 -9.36 10.09
CA THR A 14 -0.03 -9.15 11.18
C THR A 14 0.26 -10.05 12.39
N GLY A 15 0.82 -11.25 12.15
CA GLY A 15 1.22 -12.17 13.23
C GLY A 15 0.11 -12.50 14.21
N GLY A 16 -1.14 -12.46 13.78
CA GLY A 16 -2.30 -12.64 14.65
C GLY A 16 -2.78 -11.38 15.32
N TYR A 17 -2.07 -10.28 15.15
CA TYR A 17 -2.45 -8.96 15.66
C TYR A 17 -2.79 -8.03 14.51
N GLY A 18 -3.62 -7.05 14.79
CA GLY A 18 -4.00 -6.08 13.78
C GLY A 18 -5.11 -6.57 12.88
N LYS A 19 -5.17 -6.02 11.68
CA LYS A 19 -6.29 -6.25 10.76
C LYS A 19 -6.11 -7.52 9.96
N SER A 20 -7.13 -8.37 9.94
CA SER A 20 -7.15 -9.59 9.13
C SER A 20 -7.62 -9.33 7.71
N GLY A 21 -7.16 -10.17 6.77
CA GLY A 21 -7.59 -10.09 5.37
C GLY A 21 -6.95 -8.94 4.59
N VAL A 22 -5.92 -8.32 5.13
CA VAL A 22 -5.21 -7.25 4.42
C VAL A 22 -4.50 -7.81 3.18
N PRO A 23 -4.27 -6.99 2.15
CA PRO A 23 -3.56 -7.45 0.96
C PRO A 23 -2.15 -7.94 1.27
N ASP A 24 -1.62 -8.79 0.40
CA ASP A 24 -0.27 -9.33 0.56
C ASP A 24 0.80 -8.25 0.49
N ILE A 25 0.58 -7.24 -0.33
CA ILE A 25 1.50 -6.12 -0.50
C ILE A 25 0.71 -4.83 -0.39
N VAL A 26 1.22 -3.88 0.38
CA VAL A 26 0.67 -2.53 0.42
C VAL A 26 1.79 -1.52 0.18
N GLY A 27 1.43 -0.38 -0.31
CA GLY A 27 2.42 0.65 -0.56
C GLY A 27 1.82 1.94 -1.09
N CYS A 28 2.71 2.77 -1.59
CA CYS A 28 2.35 4.06 -2.16
C CYS A 28 3.22 4.33 -3.38
N TRP A 29 2.61 4.84 -4.42
CA TRP A 29 3.31 5.24 -5.62
C TRP A 29 2.70 6.51 -6.17
N ARG A 30 3.52 7.53 -6.28
CA ARG A 30 3.12 8.84 -6.81
C ARG A 30 1.89 9.42 -6.09
N GLY A 31 1.89 9.29 -4.78
CA GLY A 31 0.81 9.82 -3.95
C GLY A 31 -0.41 8.94 -3.83
N GLN A 32 -0.40 7.77 -4.47
CA GLN A 32 -1.54 6.87 -4.48
C GLN A 32 -1.24 5.64 -3.63
N PHE A 33 -2.06 5.39 -2.62
CA PHE A 33 -1.98 4.15 -1.84
C PHE A 33 -2.47 2.99 -2.69
N PHE A 34 -1.81 1.84 -2.57
CA PHE A 34 -2.26 0.64 -3.26
C PHE A 34 -2.20 -0.57 -2.36
N GLY A 35 -3.07 -1.53 -2.62
CA GLY A 35 -3.03 -2.86 -2.04
C GLY A 35 -3.08 -3.90 -3.14
N ILE A 36 -2.21 -4.88 -3.06
CA ILE A 36 -2.12 -5.94 -4.07
C ILE A 36 -2.30 -7.28 -3.39
N GLU A 37 -3.31 -8.02 -3.84
CA GLU A 37 -3.54 -9.40 -3.42
C GLU A 37 -2.99 -10.32 -4.48
N CYS A 38 -2.09 -11.23 -4.07
CA CYS A 38 -1.46 -12.17 -4.97
C CYS A 38 -2.18 -13.52 -4.90
N LYS A 39 -2.64 -14.02 -6.02
CA LYS A 39 -3.31 -15.31 -6.12
C LYS A 39 -2.71 -16.16 -7.23
N ALA A 40 -2.57 -17.45 -6.99
CA ALA A 40 -2.03 -18.39 -7.97
C ALA A 40 -3.17 -19.06 -8.73
N GLY A 41 -3.00 -19.20 -10.04
CA GLY A 41 -3.93 -19.92 -10.90
C GLY A 41 -5.34 -19.36 -10.84
N ARG A 42 -6.29 -20.22 -10.53
CA ARG A 42 -7.70 -19.86 -10.45
C ARG A 42 -8.17 -19.52 -9.03
N ASN A 43 -7.25 -19.47 -8.10
CA ASN A 43 -7.60 -19.10 -6.72
C ASN A 43 -8.17 -17.70 -6.69
N LYS A 44 -9.19 -17.53 -5.84
CA LYS A 44 -9.87 -16.24 -5.69
C LYS A 44 -9.65 -15.71 -4.28
N PRO A 45 -9.68 -14.39 -4.11
CA PRO A 45 -9.64 -13.81 -2.77
C PRO A 45 -10.79 -14.31 -1.92
N THR A 46 -10.56 -14.43 -0.62
CA THR A 46 -11.62 -14.72 0.35
C THR A 46 -12.56 -13.51 0.48
N ALA A 47 -13.72 -13.74 1.10
CA ALA A 47 -14.66 -12.65 1.33
C ALA A 47 -14.03 -11.52 2.15
N LEU A 48 -13.22 -11.87 3.15
CA LEU A 48 -12.55 -10.85 3.97
C LEU A 48 -11.50 -10.08 3.19
N GLN A 49 -10.75 -10.75 2.33
CA GLN A 49 -9.79 -10.10 1.45
C GLN A 49 -10.48 -9.14 0.49
N LEU A 50 -11.59 -9.55 -0.11
CA LEU A 50 -12.37 -8.68 -1.01
C LEU A 50 -12.91 -7.47 -0.26
N LYS A 51 -13.35 -7.65 0.97
CA LYS A 51 -13.81 -6.54 1.80
C LYS A 51 -12.71 -5.51 2.00
N ASN A 52 -11.49 -5.96 2.31
CA ASN A 52 -10.35 -5.07 2.49
C ASN A 52 -10.00 -4.32 1.20
N LEU A 53 -10.00 -5.02 0.07
CA LEU A 53 -9.73 -4.40 -1.22
C LEU A 53 -10.77 -3.32 -1.54
N LYS A 54 -12.04 -3.60 -1.25
CA LYS A 54 -13.10 -2.63 -1.46
C LYS A 54 -12.94 -1.41 -0.56
N GLU A 55 -12.55 -1.61 0.70
CA GLU A 55 -12.30 -0.50 1.61
C GLU A 55 -11.18 0.42 1.12
N ILE A 56 -10.12 -0.18 0.54
CA ILE A 56 -9.04 0.60 -0.07
C ILE A 56 -9.58 1.45 -1.22
N GLN A 57 -10.38 0.86 -2.10
CA GLN A 57 -10.96 1.60 -3.22
C GLN A 57 -11.89 2.70 -2.75
N ASP A 58 -12.74 2.40 -1.78
CA ASP A 58 -13.69 3.38 -1.24
C ASP A 58 -12.97 4.55 -0.56
N ALA A 59 -11.79 4.30 -0.03
CA ALA A 59 -10.96 5.34 0.59
C ALA A 59 -10.13 6.13 -0.43
N GLY A 60 -10.23 5.80 -1.71
CA GLY A 60 -9.51 6.50 -2.78
C GLY A 60 -8.21 5.85 -3.19
N GLY A 61 -7.88 4.69 -2.63
CA GLY A 61 -6.69 3.94 -3.03
C GLY A 61 -6.96 3.00 -4.18
N VAL A 62 -5.94 2.25 -4.55
CA VAL A 62 -5.99 1.28 -5.65
C VAL A 62 -5.90 -0.11 -5.10
N ALA A 63 -6.82 -0.98 -5.50
CA ALA A 63 -6.79 -2.37 -5.10
C ALA A 63 -6.66 -3.26 -6.33
N LEU A 64 -5.68 -4.14 -6.33
CA LEU A 64 -5.38 -5.01 -7.46
C LEU A 64 -5.30 -6.46 -7.00
N ILE A 65 -5.75 -7.35 -7.87
CA ILE A 65 -5.57 -8.78 -7.71
C ILE A 65 -4.62 -9.22 -8.83
N VAL A 66 -3.47 -9.76 -8.42
CA VAL A 66 -2.40 -10.11 -9.36
C VAL A 66 -2.18 -11.62 -9.31
N ASN A 67 -2.00 -12.21 -10.47
CA ASN A 67 -1.66 -13.62 -10.64
C ASN A 67 -0.58 -13.74 -11.73
N GLU A 68 -0.17 -14.97 -12.02
CA GLU A 68 0.85 -15.22 -13.02
C GLU A 68 0.43 -14.79 -14.43
N GLY A 69 -0.88 -14.65 -14.67
CA GLY A 69 -1.39 -14.23 -15.98
C GLY A 69 -1.34 -12.73 -16.20
N ASN A 70 -1.36 -11.94 -15.12
CA ASN A 70 -1.42 -10.48 -15.27
C ASN A 70 -0.29 -9.71 -14.56
N VAL A 71 0.63 -10.42 -13.89
CA VAL A 71 1.69 -9.76 -13.12
C VAL A 71 2.56 -8.84 -14.00
N LYS A 72 2.76 -9.19 -15.25
CA LYS A 72 3.57 -8.37 -16.17
C LYS A 72 2.92 -7.04 -16.48
N GLN A 73 1.62 -6.93 -16.28
CA GLN A 73 0.86 -5.71 -16.53
C GLN A 73 0.81 -4.78 -15.32
N LEU A 74 1.43 -5.19 -14.20
CA LEU A 74 1.39 -4.41 -12.96
C LEU A 74 1.83 -2.95 -13.14
N PRO A 75 2.94 -2.65 -13.83
CA PRO A 75 3.31 -1.25 -14.04
C PRO A 75 2.22 -0.46 -14.76
N GLU A 76 1.63 -1.03 -15.80
CA GLU A 76 0.57 -0.38 -16.56
C GLU A 76 -0.70 -0.17 -15.72
N MET A 77 -1.01 -1.16 -14.88
CA MET A 77 -2.18 -1.08 -14.01
C MET A 77 -2.04 0.08 -13.02
N LEU A 78 -0.84 0.30 -12.49
CA LEU A 78 -0.58 1.42 -11.57
C LEU A 78 -0.45 2.74 -12.33
N GLU A 79 0.18 2.75 -13.50
CA GLU A 79 0.34 3.97 -14.29
C GLU A 79 -0.96 4.50 -14.87
N GLY A 80 -1.93 3.61 -15.12
CA GLY A 80 -3.24 4.01 -15.61
C GLY A 80 -4.08 4.75 -14.60
N ILE A 81 -3.59 4.89 -13.35
CA ILE A 81 -4.31 5.56 -12.29
C ILE A 81 -3.93 7.03 -12.29
N GLU A 82 -4.94 7.88 -12.12
CA GLU A 82 -4.72 9.31 -12.09
C GLU A 82 -3.84 9.68 -10.89
N LYS A 83 -2.77 10.42 -11.16
CA LYS A 83 -1.85 10.84 -10.11
C LYS A 83 -2.50 11.94 -9.28
N VAL A 84 -2.30 11.87 -7.96
CA VAL A 84 -2.65 12.97 -7.09
C VAL A 84 -1.62 14.08 -7.28
N PRO A 85 -2.03 15.29 -7.68
CA PRO A 85 -1.07 16.39 -7.84
C PRO A 85 -0.35 16.68 -6.53
N GLU A 86 0.92 17.00 -6.61
CA GLU A 86 1.74 17.25 -5.42
C GLU A 86 1.20 18.41 -4.59
N ASP A 87 0.68 19.42 -5.22
CA ASP A 87 0.10 20.58 -4.54
C ASP A 87 -1.23 20.28 -3.86
N HIS A 88 -1.81 19.11 -4.14
CA HIS A 88 -3.03 18.66 -3.46
C HIS A 88 -2.73 18.19 -2.04
N TRP A 89 -1.49 17.92 -1.72
CA TRP A 89 -1.11 17.42 -0.40
C TRP A 89 -1.01 18.55 0.60
N SER A 90 -2.11 18.81 1.30
CA SER A 90 -2.16 19.84 2.32
C SER A 90 -1.42 19.45 3.60
N ASN A 91 -1.05 18.19 3.74
CA ASN A 91 -0.45 17.65 4.96
C ASN A 91 1.01 17.24 4.77
N LYS A 92 1.77 18.00 4.02
CA LYS A 92 3.21 17.73 3.92
C LYS A 92 3.84 17.80 5.31
N ILE A 93 4.59 16.78 5.65
CA ILE A 93 5.34 16.77 6.90
C ILE A 93 6.41 17.84 6.82
N ASP A 94 6.46 18.69 7.83
CA ASP A 94 7.53 19.66 7.98
C ASP A 94 8.78 18.93 8.48
N THR A 95 9.74 18.78 7.60
CA THR A 95 10.96 18.03 7.89
C THR A 95 11.89 18.75 8.87
N SER A 96 11.61 20.00 9.20
CA SER A 96 12.41 20.74 10.17
C SER A 96 12.34 20.13 11.57
N ASP A 97 11.30 19.34 11.85
CA ASP A 97 11.10 18.73 13.17
C ASP A 97 11.50 17.25 13.20
N TRP A 98 12.19 16.74 12.19
CA TRP A 98 12.52 15.32 12.13
C TRP A 98 13.35 14.81 13.29
N GLU A 99 14.26 15.60 13.81
CA GLU A 99 15.06 15.19 14.95
C GLU A 99 14.18 14.92 16.18
N GLN A 100 13.18 15.74 16.36
CA GLN A 100 12.24 15.55 17.46
C GLN A 100 11.38 14.30 17.26
N LEU A 101 10.99 14.01 16.04
CA LEU A 101 10.24 12.79 15.74
C LEU A 101 11.06 11.54 16.04
N GLU A 102 12.33 11.52 15.68
CA GLU A 102 13.24 10.43 15.99
C GLU A 102 13.39 10.24 17.50
N PHE A 103 13.51 11.33 18.23
CA PHE A 103 13.61 11.30 19.67
C PHE A 103 12.36 10.69 20.32
N ASP A 104 11.18 11.08 19.83
CA ASP A 104 9.91 10.54 20.33
C ASP A 104 9.78 9.05 20.06
N PHE A 105 10.22 8.59 18.90
CA PHE A 105 10.24 7.17 18.59
C PHE A 105 11.19 6.40 19.49
N GLY A 106 12.38 6.94 19.72
CA GLY A 106 13.35 6.34 20.63
C GLY A 106 12.81 6.20 22.05
N GLU A 107 12.09 7.18 22.51
CA GLU A 107 11.47 7.15 23.82
C GLU A 107 10.39 6.08 23.92
N LYS A 108 9.59 5.93 22.87
CA LYS A 108 8.57 4.88 22.81
C LYS A 108 9.17 3.50 22.76
N ASP A 109 10.27 3.33 22.06
CA ASP A 109 10.95 2.05 21.96
C ASP A 109 11.64 1.66 23.24
N GLY A 110 11.94 2.59 24.09
CA GLY A 110 12.54 2.36 25.40
C GLY A 110 11.61 1.73 26.42
N ARG A 111 10.37 1.50 26.07
CA ARG A 111 9.37 0.88 26.96
C ARG A 111 9.53 -0.65 27.09
#